data_4b26cac557dcd9c9c8b839e874517ec9
#
_entry.id   4b26cac557dcd9c9c8b839e874517ec9
#
_cell.length_a   1.000
_cell.length_b   1.000
_cell.length_c   1.000
_cell.angle_alpha   90.00
_cell.angle_beta   90.00
_cell.angle_gamma   90.00
#
_symmetry.space_group_name_H-M   'P 1'
#
loop_
_entity.id
_entity.type
_entity.pdbx_description
1 polymer ?
#
loop_
_entity_poly.entity_id
_entity_poly.type
_entity_poly.pdbx_seq_one_letter_code
_entity_poly.pdbx_strand_id
1 'polypeptide(L)'
;LLPSGIVRKNKISIIGNGVVIDPWALLDEIEQIKNLGIKINDENLFIAENATLILPFHKELDGIREDSKNIDKIGTTRRGIGPAYEDKVGRRGIRVMDLANEKNLSKKIDTILFHHNSIRKGLGKKTVDKEAVMKELIKISPAILKFSIPVWKKIEELKKKNKTIL
;
A
#
# COMPACT_ATOMS: atom_id res chain seq x y z
N LEU A 1 0.28 -6.95 -8.36
CA LEU A 1 0.16 -6.75 -6.91
C LEU A 1 -0.36 -7.97 -6.18
N LEU A 2 -1.36 -8.67 -6.74
CA LEU A 2 -1.88 -9.91 -6.17
C LEU A 2 -0.88 -11.06 -6.31
N PRO A 3 -0.75 -11.92 -5.29
CA PRO A 3 0.02 -13.16 -5.41
C PRO A 3 -0.56 -14.04 -6.52
N SER A 4 0.28 -14.58 -7.41
CA SER A 4 -0.14 -15.40 -8.57
C SER A 4 -0.97 -16.64 -8.18
N GLY A 5 -0.82 -17.12 -6.94
CA GLY A 5 -1.62 -18.21 -6.40
C GLY A 5 -3.12 -17.93 -6.26
N ILE A 6 -3.54 -16.66 -6.29
CA ILE A 6 -4.96 -16.26 -6.09
C ILE A 6 -5.89 -16.86 -7.15
N VAL A 7 -5.40 -17.11 -8.37
CA VAL A 7 -6.18 -17.71 -9.46
C VAL A 7 -6.36 -19.23 -9.32
N ARG A 8 -5.70 -19.84 -8.36
CA ARG A 8 -5.76 -21.30 -8.13
C ARG A 8 -6.83 -21.64 -7.08
N LYS A 9 -7.67 -22.63 -7.37
CA LYS A 9 -8.66 -23.13 -6.41
C LYS A 9 -7.98 -23.66 -5.13
N ASN A 10 -8.59 -23.40 -3.98
CA ASN A 10 -8.13 -23.89 -2.67
C ASN A 10 -6.74 -23.37 -2.25
N LYS A 11 -6.29 -22.26 -2.81
CA LYS A 11 -5.06 -21.58 -2.37
C LYS A 11 -5.38 -20.36 -1.53
N ILE A 12 -4.53 -20.11 -0.55
CA ILE A 12 -4.56 -18.91 0.28
C ILE A 12 -3.43 -18.01 -0.19
N SER A 13 -3.73 -16.75 -0.41
CA SER A 13 -2.77 -15.74 -0.83
C SER A 13 -2.57 -14.74 0.29
N ILE A 14 -1.31 -14.44 0.60
CA ILE A 14 -0.92 -13.52 1.67
C ILE A 14 0.01 -12.45 1.11
N ILE A 15 -0.37 -11.20 1.29
CA ILE A 15 0.50 -10.04 1.05
C ILE A 15 1.16 -9.69 2.37
N GLY A 16 2.46 -9.95 2.47
CA GLY A 16 3.23 -9.78 3.71
C GLY A 16 3.60 -8.33 4.01
N ASN A 17 4.17 -8.11 5.19
CA ASN A 17 4.60 -6.78 5.65
C ASN A 17 5.92 -6.28 5.03
N GLY A 18 6.61 -7.12 4.29
CA GLY A 18 7.87 -6.76 3.59
C GLY A 18 7.66 -5.81 2.41
N VAL A 19 6.49 -5.84 1.79
CA VAL A 19 6.15 -5.06 0.60
C VAL A 19 5.55 -3.69 0.94
N VAL A 20 5.42 -2.84 -0.08
CA VAL A 20 4.58 -1.64 -0.07
C VAL A 20 3.40 -1.86 -1.02
N ILE A 21 2.23 -1.32 -0.69
CA ILE A 21 0.96 -1.61 -1.37
C ILE A 21 0.35 -0.32 -1.89
N ASP A 22 0.10 -0.27 -3.18
CA ASP A 22 -0.81 0.73 -3.76
C ASP A 22 -2.25 0.24 -3.57
N PRO A 23 -3.03 0.83 -2.65
CA PRO A 23 -4.33 0.29 -2.30
C PRO A 23 -5.37 0.44 -3.42
N TRP A 24 -5.27 1.49 -4.25
CA TRP A 24 -6.18 1.69 -5.39
C TRP A 24 -5.89 0.66 -6.47
N ALA A 25 -4.62 0.53 -6.88
CA ALA A 25 -4.23 -0.47 -7.88
C ALA A 25 -4.55 -1.91 -7.42
N LEU A 26 -4.45 -2.20 -6.12
CA LEU A 26 -4.81 -3.49 -5.56
C LEU A 26 -6.33 -3.76 -5.69
N LEU A 27 -7.17 -2.77 -5.37
CA LEU A 27 -8.62 -2.93 -5.50
C LEU A 27 -9.05 -3.10 -6.97
N ASP A 28 -8.45 -2.33 -7.88
CA ASP A 28 -8.69 -2.46 -9.31
C ASP A 28 -8.30 -3.87 -9.82
N GLU A 29 -7.15 -4.38 -9.38
CA GLU A 29 -6.71 -5.72 -9.75
C GLU A 29 -7.61 -6.82 -9.18
N ILE A 30 -8.08 -6.66 -7.93
CA ILE A 30 -9.07 -7.56 -7.33
C ILE A 30 -10.36 -7.59 -8.16
N GLU A 31 -10.84 -6.44 -8.59
CA GLU A 31 -12.07 -6.34 -9.39
C GLU A 31 -11.87 -6.97 -10.76
N GLN A 32 -10.76 -6.70 -11.45
CA GLN A 32 -10.44 -7.32 -12.74
C GLN A 32 -10.42 -8.86 -12.64
N ILE A 33 -9.79 -9.40 -11.62
CA ILE A 33 -9.70 -10.86 -11.43
C ILE A 33 -11.07 -11.46 -11.08
N LYS A 34 -11.90 -10.76 -10.30
CA LYS A 34 -13.29 -11.18 -10.03
C LYS A 34 -14.14 -11.21 -11.29
N ASN A 35 -13.97 -10.25 -12.19
CA ASN A 35 -14.69 -10.19 -13.47
C ASN A 35 -14.32 -11.35 -14.40
N LEU A 36 -13.18 -12.01 -14.18
CA LEU A 36 -12.80 -13.26 -14.83
C LEU A 36 -13.42 -14.51 -14.17
N GLY A 37 -14.34 -14.34 -13.23
CA GLY A 37 -15.03 -15.44 -12.53
C GLY A 37 -14.24 -16.05 -11.37
N ILE A 38 -13.14 -15.43 -10.94
CA ILE A 38 -12.31 -15.92 -9.83
C ILE A 38 -12.79 -15.33 -8.52
N LYS A 39 -13.14 -16.18 -7.57
CA LYS A 39 -13.58 -15.76 -6.23
C LYS A 39 -12.40 -15.19 -5.42
N ILE A 40 -12.48 -13.92 -5.03
CA ILE A 40 -11.55 -13.29 -4.11
C ILE A 40 -12.34 -12.71 -2.93
N ASN A 41 -12.02 -13.17 -1.72
CA ASN A 41 -12.66 -12.72 -0.48
C ASN A 41 -11.69 -12.82 0.72
N ASP A 42 -12.19 -12.54 1.90
CA ASP A 42 -11.48 -12.59 3.18
C ASP A 42 -11.19 -14.01 3.71
N GLU A 43 -11.51 -15.04 2.92
CA GLU A 43 -11.13 -16.42 3.21
C GLU A 43 -9.87 -16.85 2.45
N ASN A 44 -9.57 -16.22 1.29
CA ASN A 44 -8.48 -16.63 0.41
C ASN A 44 -7.46 -15.54 0.08
N LEU A 45 -7.71 -14.27 0.45
CA LEU A 45 -6.75 -13.18 0.36
C LEU A 45 -6.59 -12.52 1.73
N PHE A 46 -5.33 -12.39 2.17
CA PHE A 46 -4.98 -11.71 3.42
C PHE A 46 -3.89 -10.67 3.18
N ILE A 47 -3.99 -9.54 3.86
CA ILE A 47 -3.04 -8.43 3.77
C ILE A 47 -2.49 -8.16 5.18
N ALA A 48 -1.16 -8.05 5.28
CA ALA A 48 -0.53 -7.68 6.53
C ALA A 48 -1.01 -6.31 7.00
N GLU A 49 -1.57 -6.26 8.21
CA GLU A 49 -2.03 -5.01 8.83
C GLU A 49 -0.94 -3.93 8.94
N ASN A 50 0.32 -4.36 9.02
CA ASN A 50 1.49 -3.48 9.13
C ASN A 50 2.23 -3.25 7.79
N ALA A 51 1.66 -3.67 6.66
CA ALA A 51 2.17 -3.31 5.34
C ALA A 51 1.99 -1.81 5.08
N THR A 52 2.97 -1.18 4.45
CA THR A 52 2.97 0.27 4.18
C THR A 52 2.26 0.56 2.86
N LEU A 53 1.48 1.64 2.85
CA LEU A 53 0.74 2.09 1.68
C LEU A 53 1.58 3.01 0.79
N ILE A 54 1.43 2.84 -0.52
CA ILE A 54 1.88 3.79 -1.52
C ILE A 54 0.75 4.80 -1.72
N LEU A 55 1.05 6.08 -1.51
CA LEU A 55 0.10 7.18 -1.69
C LEU A 55 0.40 7.96 -2.97
N PRO A 56 -0.56 8.73 -3.51
CA PRO A 56 -0.38 9.42 -4.79
C PRO A 56 0.89 10.28 -4.87
N PHE A 57 1.22 10.99 -3.81
CA PHE A 57 2.41 11.83 -3.76
C PHE A 57 3.74 11.05 -3.79
N HIS A 58 3.75 9.76 -3.42
CA HIS A 58 4.93 8.90 -3.63
C HIS A 58 5.17 8.67 -5.12
N LYS A 59 4.10 8.43 -5.90
CA LYS A 59 4.19 8.25 -7.36
C LYS A 59 4.69 9.53 -8.04
N GLU A 60 4.16 10.68 -7.61
CA GLU A 60 4.59 11.97 -8.12
C GLU A 60 6.07 12.26 -7.81
N LEU A 61 6.51 11.98 -6.57
CA LEU A 61 7.91 12.16 -6.17
C LEU A 61 8.85 11.26 -6.97
N ASP A 62 8.46 10.00 -7.18
CA ASP A 62 9.20 9.04 -8.00
C ASP A 62 9.36 9.55 -9.45
N GLY A 63 8.27 10.06 -10.03
CA GLY A 63 8.30 10.71 -11.36
C GLY A 63 9.17 11.96 -11.41
N ILE A 64 9.08 12.84 -10.40
CA ILE A 64 9.90 14.07 -10.33
C ILE A 64 11.40 13.74 -10.27
N ARG A 65 11.78 12.73 -9.48
CA ARG A 65 13.16 12.28 -9.38
C ARG A 65 13.67 11.70 -10.70
N GLU A 66 12.86 10.87 -11.35
CA GLU A 66 13.23 10.24 -12.62
C GLU A 66 13.34 11.27 -13.77
N ASP A 67 12.54 12.35 -13.73
CA ASP A 67 12.57 13.40 -14.74
C ASP A 67 13.60 14.50 -14.46
N SER A 68 14.29 14.44 -13.32
CA SER A 68 15.31 15.42 -12.94
C SER A 68 16.52 15.34 -13.86
N LYS A 69 16.90 16.47 -14.46
CA LYS A 69 18.10 16.57 -15.31
C LYS A 69 19.41 16.49 -14.54
N ASN A 70 19.36 16.65 -13.21
CA ASN A 70 20.53 16.75 -12.33
C ASN A 70 20.87 15.42 -11.64
N ILE A 71 20.12 14.37 -11.89
CA ILE A 71 20.30 13.06 -11.27
C ILE A 71 20.30 12.02 -12.38
N ASP A 72 21.21 11.05 -12.31
CA ASP A 72 21.22 9.92 -13.22
C ASP A 72 19.90 9.16 -13.12
N LYS A 73 19.29 8.84 -14.25
CA LYS A 73 18.04 8.09 -14.31
C LYS A 73 18.24 6.69 -13.74
N ILE A 74 17.38 6.34 -12.78
CA ILE A 74 17.40 5.01 -12.15
C ILE A 74 16.63 4.00 -13.03
N GLY A 75 15.76 4.47 -13.93
CA GLY A 75 14.86 3.61 -14.72
C GLY A 75 13.68 3.12 -13.91
N THR A 76 13.13 3.96 -13.02
CA THR A 76 12.01 3.57 -12.17
C THR A 76 10.74 3.36 -12.97
N THR A 77 9.82 2.54 -12.43
CA THR A 77 8.49 2.33 -12.99
C THR A 77 7.50 3.46 -12.65
N ARG A 78 7.96 4.50 -11.93
CA ARG A 78 7.17 5.64 -11.45
C ARG A 78 5.94 5.24 -10.62
N ARG A 79 6.02 4.09 -9.95
CA ARG A 79 4.93 3.57 -9.10
C ARG A 79 5.03 4.03 -7.65
N GLY A 80 6.03 4.83 -7.29
CA GLY A 80 6.21 5.36 -5.94
C GLY A 80 6.74 4.34 -4.94
N ILE A 81 7.30 3.22 -5.40
CA ILE A 81 7.79 2.14 -4.54
C ILE A 81 8.95 2.63 -3.68
N GLY A 82 9.98 3.24 -4.30
CA GLY A 82 11.14 3.78 -3.60
C GLY A 82 10.76 4.78 -2.51
N PRO A 83 10.04 5.88 -2.84
CA PRO A 83 9.57 6.85 -1.85
C PRO A 83 8.73 6.25 -0.71
N ALA A 84 7.88 5.26 -0.99
CA ALA A 84 7.10 4.59 0.04
C ALA A 84 7.98 3.75 0.99
N TYR A 85 9.03 3.11 0.48
CA TYR A 85 10.03 2.44 1.32
C TYR A 85 10.86 3.42 2.14
N GLU A 86 11.24 4.58 1.59
CA GLU A 86 11.89 5.65 2.35
C GLU A 86 11.04 6.06 3.56
N ASP A 87 9.75 6.24 3.37
CA ASP A 87 8.84 6.60 4.45
C ASP A 87 8.61 5.44 5.45
N LYS A 88 8.59 4.20 4.97
CA LYS A 88 8.55 3.01 5.83
C LYS A 88 9.74 2.97 6.78
N VAL A 89 10.97 3.12 6.25
CA VAL A 89 12.20 3.12 7.03
C VAL A 89 12.30 4.38 7.90
N GLY A 90 11.90 5.53 7.37
CA GLY A 90 11.82 6.82 8.08
C GLY A 90 10.70 6.90 9.12
N ARG A 91 9.94 5.81 9.35
CA ARG A 91 8.84 5.71 10.34
C ARG A 91 7.70 6.71 10.13
N ARG A 92 7.53 7.20 8.90
CA ARG A 92 6.45 8.12 8.49
C ARG A 92 5.33 7.41 7.71
N GLY A 93 5.64 6.23 7.17
CA GLY A 93 4.71 5.50 6.28
C GLY A 93 3.36 5.21 6.95
N ILE A 94 2.31 5.39 6.17
CA ILE A 94 0.95 4.97 6.54
C ILE A 94 0.83 3.47 6.32
N ARG A 95 0.32 2.76 7.31
CA ARG A 95 0.12 1.30 7.26
C ARG A 95 -1.34 0.95 7.03
N VAL A 96 -1.61 -0.25 6.57
CA VAL A 96 -2.98 -0.75 6.38
C VAL A 96 -3.81 -0.60 7.65
N MET A 97 -3.29 -0.98 8.82
CA MET A 97 -4.00 -0.85 10.10
C MET A 97 -4.34 0.59 10.49
N ASP A 98 -3.62 1.59 9.96
CA ASP A 98 -3.87 2.99 10.29
C ASP A 98 -5.20 3.47 9.70
N LEU A 99 -5.69 2.80 8.65
CA LEU A 99 -6.99 3.07 8.04
C LEU A 99 -8.18 2.80 8.97
N ALA A 100 -7.99 2.00 10.02
CA ALA A 100 -9.05 1.63 10.96
C ALA A 100 -9.43 2.76 11.95
N ASN A 101 -8.61 3.81 12.07
CA ASN A 101 -8.84 4.90 13.00
C ASN A 101 -8.53 6.25 12.37
N GLU A 102 -9.57 6.96 11.96
CA GLU A 102 -9.45 8.24 11.25
C GLU A 102 -8.68 9.31 12.02
N LYS A 103 -8.84 9.37 13.35
CA LYS A 103 -8.12 10.34 14.21
C LYS A 103 -6.61 10.09 14.20
N ASN A 104 -6.21 8.82 14.28
CA ASN A 104 -4.80 8.45 14.21
C ASN A 104 -4.26 8.61 12.79
N LEU A 105 -5.04 8.22 11.79
CA LEU A 105 -4.71 8.41 10.37
C LEU A 105 -4.44 9.88 10.07
N SER A 106 -5.32 10.79 10.51
CA SER A 106 -5.18 12.23 10.33
C SER A 106 -3.86 12.76 10.88
N LYS A 107 -3.47 12.36 12.10
CA LYS A 107 -2.19 12.76 12.70
C LYS A 107 -0.98 12.24 11.91
N LYS A 108 -1.05 11.01 11.41
CA LYS A 108 0.02 10.44 10.59
C LYS A 108 0.11 11.11 9.22
N ILE A 109 -1.03 11.48 8.63
CA ILE A 109 -1.04 12.26 7.40
C ILE A 109 -0.42 13.64 7.62
N ASP A 110 -0.64 14.31 8.75
CA ASP A 110 0.06 15.56 9.07
C ASP A 110 1.58 15.36 9.08
N THR A 111 2.05 14.30 9.72
CA THR A 111 3.49 14.02 9.83
C THR A 111 4.12 13.73 8.46
N ILE A 112 3.49 12.87 7.64
CA ILE A 112 4.04 12.51 6.33
C ILE A 112 3.96 13.70 5.36
N LEU A 113 2.87 14.48 5.38
CA LEU A 113 2.72 15.65 4.52
C LEU A 113 3.63 16.81 4.93
N PHE A 114 3.96 16.96 6.20
CA PHE A 114 4.98 17.92 6.62
C PHE A 114 6.31 17.65 5.88
N HIS A 115 6.74 16.40 5.84
CA HIS A 115 7.95 15.99 5.12
C HIS A 115 7.82 16.19 3.60
N HIS A 116 6.79 15.62 2.98
CA HIS A 116 6.60 15.68 1.53
C HIS A 116 6.37 17.09 1.02
N ASN A 117 5.59 17.90 1.74
CA ASN A 117 5.32 19.29 1.35
C ASN A 117 6.56 20.18 1.49
N SER A 118 7.48 19.88 2.43
CA SER A 118 8.76 20.57 2.51
C SER A 118 9.63 20.27 1.29
N ILE A 119 9.72 19.02 0.86
CA ILE A 119 10.43 18.62 -0.36
C ILE A 119 9.79 19.28 -1.58
N ARG A 120 8.45 19.23 -1.71
CA ARG A 120 7.72 19.81 -2.84
C ARG A 120 7.92 21.30 -2.96
N LYS A 121 7.91 22.03 -1.86
CA LYS A 121 8.24 23.47 -1.83
C LYS A 121 9.65 23.72 -2.34
N GLY A 122 10.64 22.96 -1.88
CA GLY A 122 12.02 23.05 -2.34
C GLY A 122 12.17 22.77 -3.85
N LEU A 123 11.29 21.95 -4.43
CA LEU A 123 11.25 21.61 -5.84
C LEU A 123 10.32 22.54 -6.66
N GLY A 124 9.78 23.62 -6.07
CA GLY A 124 8.83 24.53 -6.74
C GLY A 124 7.50 23.87 -7.14
N LYS A 125 7.08 22.81 -6.43
CA LYS A 125 5.83 22.08 -6.69
C LYS A 125 4.73 22.49 -5.71
N LYS A 126 3.48 22.39 -6.15
CA LYS A 126 2.33 22.59 -5.26
C LYS A 126 2.35 21.60 -4.09
N THR A 127 1.96 22.05 -2.92
CA THR A 127 1.77 21.18 -1.75
C THR A 127 0.59 20.24 -1.95
N VAL A 128 0.67 19.08 -1.31
CA VAL A 128 -0.43 18.11 -1.25
C VAL A 128 -1.44 18.58 -0.21
N ASP A 129 -2.71 18.54 -0.56
CA ASP A 129 -3.79 18.88 0.34
C ASP A 129 -4.15 17.67 1.24
N LYS A 130 -4.20 17.93 2.55
CA LYS A 130 -4.50 16.92 3.56
C LYS A 130 -5.91 16.34 3.41
N GLU A 131 -6.91 17.23 3.23
CA GLU A 131 -8.32 16.83 3.19
C GLU A 131 -8.60 15.95 1.97
N ALA A 132 -7.97 16.24 0.83
CA ALA A 132 -8.06 15.42 -0.36
C ALA A 132 -7.49 14.00 -0.11
N VAL A 133 -6.31 13.90 0.53
CA VAL A 133 -5.70 12.60 0.86
C VAL A 133 -6.57 11.82 1.85
N MET A 134 -7.05 12.48 2.90
CA MET A 134 -7.91 11.86 3.90
C MET A 134 -9.20 11.31 3.28
N LYS A 135 -9.87 12.11 2.45
CA LYS A 135 -11.11 11.72 1.78
C LYS A 135 -10.93 10.45 0.95
N GLU A 136 -9.87 10.39 0.14
CA GLU A 136 -9.59 9.22 -0.69
C GLU A 136 -9.25 7.98 0.15
N LEU A 137 -8.48 8.12 1.23
CA LEU A 137 -8.15 7.01 2.11
C LEU A 137 -9.37 6.48 2.86
N ILE A 138 -10.21 7.36 3.42
CA ILE A 138 -11.44 6.97 4.10
C ILE A 138 -12.36 6.20 3.16
N LYS A 139 -12.49 6.66 1.91
CA LYS A 139 -13.33 6.02 0.90
C LYS A 139 -12.93 4.56 0.63
N ILE A 140 -11.63 4.26 0.56
CA ILE A 140 -11.14 2.90 0.27
C ILE A 140 -10.95 2.03 1.50
N SER A 141 -10.91 2.63 2.70
CA SER A 141 -10.60 1.94 3.97
C SER A 141 -11.42 0.67 4.18
N PRO A 142 -12.76 0.65 4.05
CA PRO A 142 -13.55 -0.55 4.31
C PRO A 142 -13.17 -1.71 3.38
N ALA A 143 -12.88 -1.41 2.10
CA ALA A 143 -12.55 -2.41 1.11
C ALA A 143 -11.16 -3.05 1.36
N ILE A 144 -10.20 -2.27 1.83
CA ILE A 144 -8.85 -2.76 2.17
C ILE A 144 -8.85 -3.47 3.53
N LEU A 145 -9.49 -2.88 4.55
CA LEU A 145 -9.52 -3.41 5.90
C LEU A 145 -10.18 -4.78 5.98
N LYS A 146 -11.10 -5.08 5.09
CA LYS A 146 -11.72 -6.41 4.96
C LYS A 146 -10.69 -7.53 4.85
N PHE A 147 -9.54 -7.29 4.22
CA PHE A 147 -8.47 -8.27 4.02
C PHE A 147 -7.35 -8.15 5.07
N SER A 148 -7.40 -7.14 5.94
CA SER A 148 -6.32 -6.81 6.87
C SER A 148 -6.32 -7.72 8.09
N ILE A 149 -5.20 -8.38 8.33
CA ILE A 149 -5.00 -9.26 9.49
C ILE A 149 -3.55 -9.20 9.99
N PRO A 150 -3.29 -9.64 11.24
CA PRO A 150 -1.93 -9.96 11.67
C PRO A 150 -1.45 -11.25 11.00
N VAL A 151 -0.88 -11.13 9.79
CA VAL A 151 -0.53 -12.27 8.91
C VAL A 151 0.40 -13.28 9.57
N TRP A 152 1.23 -12.88 10.53
CA TRP A 152 2.08 -13.80 11.28
C TRP A 152 1.28 -14.86 12.04
N LYS A 153 0.13 -14.48 12.64
CA LYS A 153 -0.79 -15.44 13.29
C LYS A 153 -1.41 -16.38 12.26
N LYS A 154 -1.78 -15.85 11.09
CA LYS A 154 -2.34 -16.69 10.02
C LYS A 154 -1.33 -17.69 9.48
N ILE A 155 -0.10 -17.28 9.31
CA ILE A 155 1.00 -18.17 8.88
C ILE A 155 1.22 -19.27 9.92
N GLU A 156 1.22 -18.95 11.21
CA GLU A 156 1.35 -19.93 12.29
C GLU A 156 0.21 -20.94 12.29
N GLU A 157 -1.03 -20.45 12.14
CA GLU A 157 -2.22 -21.32 12.01
C GLU A 157 -2.09 -22.30 10.83
N LEU A 158 -1.65 -21.80 9.66
CA LEU A 158 -1.48 -22.62 8.47
C LEU A 158 -0.38 -23.66 8.63
N LYS A 159 0.73 -23.31 9.31
CA LYS A 159 1.79 -24.25 9.67
C LYS A 159 1.29 -25.36 10.57
N LYS A 160 0.52 -25.04 11.63
CA LYS A 160 -0.09 -26.03 12.52
C LYS A 160 -1.04 -27.00 11.76
N LYS A 161 -1.62 -26.55 10.65
CA LYS A 161 -2.46 -27.35 9.75
C LYS A 161 -1.66 -28.09 8.67
N ASN A 162 -0.34 -28.17 8.77
CA ASN A 162 0.57 -28.80 7.81
C ASN A 162 0.39 -28.26 6.36
N LYS A 163 0.08 -26.97 6.20
CA LYS A 163 0.00 -26.35 4.88
C LYS A 163 1.40 -25.98 4.40
N THR A 164 1.69 -26.28 3.13
CA THR A 164 2.92 -25.83 2.47
C THR A 164 2.84 -24.34 2.15
N ILE A 165 3.91 -23.60 2.45
CA ILE A 165 4.07 -22.17 2.14
C ILE A 165 5.11 -22.07 1.04
N LEU A 166 4.76 -21.34 -0.02
CA LEU A 166 5.63 -21.04 -1.17
C LEU A 166 6.10 -19.60 -1.10
#